data_48dadd625e0a29775b130426e6f7340e
#
_entry.id   48dadd625e0a29775b130426e6f7340e
#
_cell.length_a   1.000
_cell.length_b   1.000
_cell.length_c   1.000
_cell.angle_alpha   90.00
_cell.angle_beta   90.00
_cell.angle_gamma   90.00
#
_symmetry.space_group_name_H-M   'P 1'
#
loop_
_entity.id
_entity.type
_entity.pdbx_description
1 polymer ?
#
loop_
_entity_poly.entity_id
_entity_poly.type
_entity_poly.pdbx_seq_one_letter_code
_entity_poly.pdbx_strand_id
1 'polypeptide(L)'
;MSTSVDRRAVDLAAFPDLVVIYLGMRVRTFAGIKTLLGLGPQIDKAGAARPEGLLHFENNIIFRLFPLHIGMRWYWKDFESMERWTRSEPHRIWWQNFIRDSGGTGFWHEAYFMRGGMEGVYVDVNRPPLGFQAFARDVPMRGPMFSARQRLQVSGDTPAQPPGMAESDLYQSGASGRDGAA
;
A
#
# COMPACT_ATOMS: atom_id res chain seq x y z
N MET A 1 -8.17 -15.61 -29.51
CA MET A 1 -6.82 -15.58 -28.91
C MET A 1 -7.01 -15.52 -27.41
N SER A 2 -6.63 -16.55 -26.69
CA SER A 2 -6.69 -16.53 -25.21
C SER A 2 -5.55 -15.62 -24.73
N THR A 3 -5.89 -14.45 -24.21
CA THR A 3 -4.92 -13.60 -23.51
C THR A 3 -4.60 -14.26 -22.19
N SER A 4 -3.37 -14.73 -22.01
CA SER A 4 -2.95 -15.25 -20.70
C SER A 4 -2.96 -14.13 -19.68
N VAL A 5 -3.57 -14.39 -18.52
CA VAL A 5 -3.60 -13.46 -17.39
C VAL A 5 -2.19 -13.28 -16.83
N ASP A 6 -1.69 -12.05 -16.76
CA ASP A 6 -0.39 -11.75 -16.12
C ASP A 6 -0.57 -11.72 -14.60
N ARG A 7 0.10 -12.66 -13.90
CA ARG A 7 0.02 -12.84 -12.46
C ARG A 7 1.39 -12.61 -11.81
N ARG A 8 1.49 -11.55 -11.04
CA ARG A 8 2.72 -11.12 -10.39
C ARG A 8 2.60 -11.11 -8.88
N ALA A 9 3.70 -11.34 -8.21
CA ALA A 9 3.89 -11.13 -6.79
C ALA A 9 5.16 -10.31 -6.56
N VAL A 10 5.36 -9.80 -5.36
CA VAL A 10 6.55 -9.05 -5.00
C VAL A 10 7.35 -9.78 -3.93
N ASP A 11 8.65 -9.65 -4.02
CA ASP A 11 9.61 -10.09 -3.01
C ASP A 11 10.05 -8.87 -2.21
N LEU A 12 9.66 -8.83 -0.94
CA LEU A 12 9.95 -7.72 -0.01
C LEU A 12 11.13 -8.02 0.93
N ALA A 13 11.86 -9.11 0.73
CA ALA A 13 12.97 -9.51 1.61
C ALA A 13 14.07 -8.43 1.75
N ALA A 14 14.22 -7.57 0.73
CA ALA A 14 15.17 -6.46 0.76
C ALA A 14 14.70 -5.26 1.62
N PHE A 15 13.49 -5.30 2.18
CA PHE A 15 12.87 -4.19 2.92
C PHE A 15 12.33 -4.65 4.28
N PRO A 16 13.19 -5.16 5.20
CA PRO A 16 12.74 -5.76 6.47
C PRO A 16 12.09 -4.74 7.41
N ASP A 17 12.46 -3.47 7.31
CA ASP A 17 11.97 -2.39 8.18
C ASP A 17 10.95 -1.47 7.47
N LEU A 18 10.35 -1.95 6.37
CA LEU A 18 9.40 -1.19 5.56
C LEU A 18 8.28 -0.60 6.43
N VAL A 19 8.02 0.69 6.22
CA VAL A 19 6.88 1.40 6.81
C VAL A 19 6.00 1.96 5.71
N VAL A 20 4.71 1.68 5.81
CA VAL A 20 3.68 2.23 4.92
C VAL A 20 2.84 3.22 5.70
N ILE A 21 2.81 4.47 5.25
CA ILE A 21 1.90 5.48 5.77
C ILE A 21 0.69 5.59 4.86
N TYR A 22 -0.47 5.46 5.44
CA TYR A 22 -1.76 5.65 4.80
C TYR A 22 -2.46 6.80 5.47
N LEU A 23 -2.86 7.81 4.72
CA LEU A 23 -3.51 8.99 5.28
C LEU A 23 -4.55 9.58 4.34
N GLY A 24 -5.48 10.35 4.90
CA GLY A 24 -6.51 10.99 4.10
C GLY A 24 -7.11 12.22 4.76
N MET A 25 -7.66 13.08 3.90
CA MET A 25 -8.41 14.26 4.26
C MET A 25 -9.81 14.18 3.71
N ARG A 26 -10.79 14.39 4.57
CA ARG A 26 -12.21 14.45 4.19
C ARG A 26 -12.72 15.87 4.26
N VAL A 27 -13.31 16.35 3.18
CA VAL A 27 -13.97 17.65 3.14
C VAL A 27 -15.17 17.65 4.08
N ARG A 28 -15.24 18.65 4.96
CA ARG A 28 -16.34 18.88 5.90
C ARG A 28 -17.15 20.12 5.54
N THR A 29 -16.52 21.12 4.93
CA THR A 29 -17.14 22.37 4.50
C THR A 29 -16.63 22.76 3.12
N PHE A 30 -17.24 23.72 2.45
CA PHE A 30 -16.75 24.22 1.15
C PHE A 30 -15.30 24.78 1.23
N ALA A 31 -14.89 25.36 2.37
CA ALA A 31 -13.52 25.76 2.58
C ALA A 31 -12.53 24.59 2.47
N GLY A 32 -12.94 23.38 2.85
CA GLY A 32 -12.13 22.17 2.76
C GLY A 32 -11.73 21.81 1.34
N ILE A 33 -12.53 22.14 0.33
CA ILE A 33 -12.16 21.96 -1.08
C ILE A 33 -10.95 22.83 -1.41
N LYS A 34 -10.98 24.12 -0.99
CA LYS A 34 -9.87 25.04 -1.20
C LYS A 34 -8.60 24.57 -0.50
N THR A 35 -8.74 24.03 0.72
CA THR A 35 -7.62 23.45 1.49
C THR A 35 -6.98 22.28 0.74
N LEU A 36 -7.78 21.34 0.22
CA LEU A 36 -7.28 20.21 -0.57
C LEU A 36 -6.56 20.67 -1.84
N LEU A 37 -7.15 21.59 -2.60
CA LEU A 37 -6.56 22.14 -3.82
C LEU A 37 -5.27 22.93 -3.57
N GLY A 38 -5.12 23.54 -2.39
CA GLY A 38 -3.91 24.26 -2.01
C GLY A 38 -2.80 23.34 -1.48
N LEU A 39 -3.14 22.31 -0.72
CA LEU A 39 -2.16 21.43 -0.09
C LEU A 39 -1.73 20.28 -1.01
N GLY A 40 -2.64 19.73 -1.81
CA GLY A 40 -2.37 18.60 -2.69
C GLY A 40 -1.12 18.77 -3.57
N PRO A 41 -1.01 19.85 -4.37
CA PRO A 41 0.17 20.09 -5.21
C PRO A 41 1.48 20.23 -4.43
N GLN A 42 1.43 20.76 -3.20
CA GLN A 42 2.61 20.87 -2.35
C GLN A 42 3.09 19.50 -1.88
N ILE A 43 2.16 18.61 -1.54
CA ILE A 43 2.46 17.22 -1.16
C ILE A 43 3.02 16.45 -2.35
N ASP A 44 2.43 16.59 -3.54
CA ASP A 44 2.93 15.97 -4.77
C ASP A 44 4.38 16.40 -5.04
N LYS A 45 4.67 17.70 -4.92
CA LYS A 45 6.03 18.22 -5.08
C LYS A 45 7.00 17.65 -4.04
N ALA A 46 6.57 17.51 -2.79
CA ALA A 46 7.39 16.94 -1.72
C ALA A 46 7.71 15.46 -1.97
N GLY A 47 6.76 14.66 -2.43
CA GLY A 47 6.98 13.27 -2.84
C GLY A 47 7.91 13.18 -4.06
N ALA A 48 7.70 14.04 -5.06
CA ALA A 48 8.53 14.09 -6.27
C ALA A 48 9.98 14.48 -5.99
N ALA A 49 10.24 15.22 -4.90
CA ALA A 49 11.60 15.54 -4.45
C ALA A 49 12.38 14.33 -3.91
N ARG A 50 11.71 13.16 -3.78
CA ARG A 50 12.34 11.90 -3.35
C ARG A 50 13.17 12.05 -2.07
N PRO A 51 12.57 12.44 -0.93
CA PRO A 51 13.32 12.52 0.32
C PRO A 51 14.00 11.19 0.66
N GLU A 52 15.13 11.27 1.37
CA GLU A 52 15.93 10.10 1.72
C GLU A 52 15.09 9.05 2.44
N GLY A 53 15.12 7.82 1.94
CA GLY A 53 14.37 6.67 2.45
C GLY A 53 12.93 6.56 1.93
N LEU A 54 12.43 7.51 1.15
CA LEU A 54 11.16 7.35 0.45
C LEU A 54 11.34 6.44 -0.76
N LEU A 55 10.72 5.26 -0.73
CA LEU A 55 10.78 4.25 -1.79
C LEU A 55 9.78 4.56 -2.91
N HIS A 56 8.55 4.87 -2.51
CA HIS A 56 7.45 5.15 -3.44
C HIS A 56 6.36 5.98 -2.76
N PHE A 57 5.57 6.69 -3.57
CA PHE A 57 4.39 7.38 -3.09
C PHE A 57 3.27 7.34 -4.13
N GLU A 58 2.06 7.28 -3.63
CA GLU A 58 0.81 7.34 -4.39
C GLU A 58 -0.07 8.39 -3.75
N ASN A 59 -0.34 9.45 -4.49
CA ASN A 59 -1.20 10.56 -4.05
C ASN A 59 -2.54 10.52 -4.81
N ASN A 60 -3.48 11.35 -4.36
CA ASN A 60 -4.79 11.50 -5.00
C ASN A 60 -5.64 10.22 -5.03
N ILE A 61 -5.50 9.37 -4.01
CA ILE A 61 -6.35 8.20 -3.84
C ILE A 61 -7.74 8.65 -3.43
N ILE A 62 -8.73 8.41 -4.26
CA ILE A 62 -10.13 8.79 -3.97
C ILE A 62 -10.81 7.67 -3.18
N PHE A 63 -11.06 7.89 -1.89
CA PHE A 63 -11.84 6.97 -1.05
C PHE A 63 -13.33 7.14 -1.24
N ARG A 64 -13.79 8.39 -1.47
CA ARG A 64 -15.18 8.72 -1.63
C ARG A 64 -15.34 10.03 -2.40
N LEU A 65 -16.33 10.09 -3.30
CA LEU A 65 -16.62 11.30 -4.07
C LEU A 65 -17.48 12.30 -3.31
N PHE A 66 -18.41 11.83 -2.45
CA PHE A 66 -19.26 12.72 -1.66
C PHE A 66 -19.53 12.17 -0.24
N PRO A 67 -19.23 12.92 0.83
CA PRO A 67 -18.34 14.06 0.80
C PRO A 67 -16.93 13.67 0.31
N LEU A 68 -16.27 14.58 -0.40
CA LEU A 68 -14.97 14.28 -1.02
C LEU A 68 -13.96 13.85 0.04
N HIS A 69 -13.35 12.69 -0.18
CA HIS A 69 -12.33 12.10 0.68
C HIS A 69 -11.19 11.61 -0.19
N ILE A 70 -10.05 12.28 -0.09
CA ILE A 70 -8.83 11.99 -0.86
C ILE A 70 -7.72 11.64 0.11
N GLY A 71 -6.89 10.70 -0.27
CA GLY A 71 -5.75 10.29 0.53
C GLY A 71 -4.52 10.00 -0.30
N MET A 72 -3.54 9.47 0.39
CA MET A 72 -2.26 9.08 -0.17
C MET A 72 -1.69 7.89 0.57
N ARG A 73 -0.72 7.22 -0.06
CA ARG A 73 0.01 6.09 0.50
C ARG A 73 1.49 6.26 0.17
N TRP A 74 2.33 6.34 1.21
CA TRP A 74 3.76 6.53 1.07
C TRP A 74 4.50 5.35 1.68
N TYR A 75 5.56 4.88 1.02
CA TYR A 75 6.37 3.73 1.37
C TYR A 75 7.76 4.19 1.75
N TRP A 76 8.17 3.91 2.98
CA TRP A 76 9.46 4.29 3.53
C TRP A 76 10.31 3.05 3.82
N LYS A 77 11.60 3.13 3.57
CA LYS A 77 12.52 2.01 3.82
C LYS A 77 12.57 1.61 5.31
N ASP A 78 12.41 2.60 6.22
CA ASP A 78 12.44 2.44 7.67
C ASP A 78 11.70 3.59 8.38
N PHE A 79 11.46 3.40 9.69
CA PHE A 79 10.78 4.39 10.52
C PHE A 79 11.61 5.67 10.72
N GLU A 80 12.91 5.54 10.89
CA GLU A 80 13.83 6.65 11.14
C GLU A 80 13.86 7.64 9.98
N SER A 81 13.86 7.14 8.75
CA SER A 81 13.80 7.98 7.54
C SER A 81 12.48 8.72 7.44
N MET A 82 11.36 8.04 7.71
CA MET A 82 10.04 8.65 7.75
C MET A 82 9.97 9.72 8.85
N GLU A 83 10.39 9.40 10.07
CA GLU A 83 10.33 10.32 11.21
C GLU A 83 11.19 11.56 10.97
N ARG A 84 12.40 11.40 10.46
CA ARG A 84 13.30 12.50 10.10
C ARG A 84 12.64 13.45 9.11
N TRP A 85 11.99 12.91 8.07
CA TRP A 85 11.27 13.72 7.09
C TRP A 85 10.06 14.42 7.71
N THR A 86 9.26 13.75 8.52
CA THR A 86 8.07 14.36 9.15
C THR A 86 8.42 15.50 10.10
N ARG A 87 9.61 15.48 10.70
CA ARG A 87 10.14 16.54 11.54
C ARG A 87 10.80 17.68 10.75
N SER A 88 11.09 17.48 9.48
CA SER A 88 11.69 18.49 8.59
C SER A 88 10.64 19.36 7.92
N GLU A 89 11.11 20.41 7.24
CA GLU A 89 10.27 21.20 6.36
C GLU A 89 10.15 20.53 4.97
N PRO A 90 9.01 20.63 4.31
CA PRO A 90 7.84 21.47 4.64
C PRO A 90 6.81 20.80 5.58
N HIS A 91 6.95 19.48 5.87
CA HIS A 91 5.93 18.70 6.59
C HIS A 91 5.64 19.28 7.99
N ARG A 92 6.68 19.66 8.73
CA ARG A 92 6.53 20.29 10.07
C ARG A 92 5.65 21.52 10.04
N ILE A 93 5.83 22.38 9.03
CA ILE A 93 5.03 23.61 8.88
C ILE A 93 3.58 23.27 8.52
N TRP A 94 3.35 22.34 7.60
CA TRP A 94 1.99 21.90 7.26
C TRP A 94 1.25 21.37 8.48
N TRP A 95 1.91 20.53 9.28
CA TRP A 95 1.34 19.99 10.49
C TRP A 95 1.01 21.06 11.51
N GLN A 96 1.94 21.99 11.79
CA GLN A 96 1.71 23.09 12.70
C GLN A 96 0.51 23.98 12.28
N ASN A 97 0.38 24.26 11.00
CA ASN A 97 -0.74 25.04 10.47
C ASN A 97 -2.05 24.25 10.59
N PHE A 98 -2.02 22.98 10.23
CA PHE A 98 -3.20 22.11 10.23
C PHE A 98 -3.80 21.92 11.62
N ILE A 99 -3.00 21.72 12.67
CA ILE A 99 -3.50 21.56 14.04
C ILE A 99 -4.07 22.87 14.63
N ARG A 100 -3.72 24.04 14.06
CA ARG A 100 -4.32 25.32 14.42
C ARG A 100 -5.66 25.54 13.73
N ASP A 101 -5.71 25.22 12.44
CA ASP A 101 -6.91 25.31 11.63
C ASP A 101 -6.88 24.23 10.53
N SER A 102 -7.79 23.28 10.61
CA SER A 102 -7.94 22.22 9.61
C SER A 102 -8.49 22.71 8.26
N GLY A 103 -8.82 24.00 8.13
CA GLY A 103 -9.29 24.59 6.90
C GLY A 103 -10.58 23.97 6.36
N GLY A 104 -11.47 23.49 7.23
CA GLY A 104 -12.72 22.84 6.83
C GLY A 104 -12.59 21.39 6.38
N THR A 105 -11.49 20.71 6.75
CA THR A 105 -11.27 19.27 6.49
C THR A 105 -11.21 18.47 7.79
N GLY A 106 -11.33 17.15 7.69
CA GLY A 106 -10.93 16.19 8.72
C GLY A 106 -9.74 15.39 8.18
N PHE A 107 -8.83 15.02 9.06
CA PHE A 107 -7.61 14.30 8.73
C PHE A 107 -7.50 13.00 9.54
N TRP A 108 -6.89 11.99 8.97
CA TRP A 108 -6.48 10.77 9.66
C TRP A 108 -5.19 10.24 9.03
N HIS A 109 -4.41 9.51 9.79
CA HIS A 109 -3.32 8.71 9.26
C HIS A 109 -3.18 7.41 10.04
N GLU A 110 -2.62 6.40 9.38
CA GLU A 110 -2.26 5.10 9.93
C GLU A 110 -0.87 4.73 9.45
N ALA A 111 -0.06 4.16 10.33
CA ALA A 111 1.26 3.65 10.01
C ALA A 111 1.28 2.13 10.14
N TYR A 112 1.72 1.45 9.10
CA TYR A 112 1.85 0.00 9.06
C TYR A 112 3.33 -0.35 9.02
N PHE A 113 3.76 -1.18 9.98
CA PHE A 113 5.15 -1.61 10.10
C PHE A 113 5.30 -3.05 9.63
N MET A 114 6.46 -3.36 9.04
CA MET A 114 6.82 -4.70 8.64
C MET A 114 7.04 -5.57 9.88
N ARG A 115 5.97 -6.19 10.38
CA ARG A 115 6.05 -7.18 11.47
C ARG A 115 5.32 -8.44 11.05
N GLY A 116 6.04 -9.57 11.01
CA GLY A 116 5.48 -10.82 10.52
C GLY A 116 5.32 -10.89 8.99
N GLY A 117 5.81 -9.90 8.28
CA GLY A 117 5.82 -9.83 6.83
C GLY A 117 4.65 -9.06 6.21
N MET A 118 4.86 -8.63 4.97
CA MET A 118 3.84 -8.09 4.07
C MET A 118 3.88 -8.87 2.77
N GLU A 119 2.77 -8.89 2.04
CA GLU A 119 2.70 -9.56 0.75
C GLU A 119 1.87 -8.76 -0.25
N GLY A 120 2.06 -8.98 -1.54
CA GLY A 120 1.29 -8.34 -2.59
C GLY A 120 1.13 -9.22 -3.81
N VAL A 121 -0.06 -9.18 -4.40
CA VAL A 121 -0.43 -9.85 -5.65
C VAL A 121 -1.01 -8.84 -6.62
N TYR A 122 -0.63 -8.95 -7.86
CA TYR A 122 -1.03 -8.08 -8.94
C TYR A 122 -1.45 -8.91 -10.14
N VAL A 123 -2.66 -8.73 -10.60
CA VAL A 123 -3.24 -9.49 -11.70
C VAL A 123 -3.67 -8.51 -12.79
N ASP A 124 -3.10 -8.65 -13.98
CA ASP A 124 -3.35 -7.77 -15.13
C ASP A 124 -3.18 -6.26 -14.80
N VAL A 125 -2.36 -5.96 -13.80
CA VAL A 125 -1.97 -4.58 -13.47
C VAL A 125 -0.88 -4.16 -14.43
N ASN A 126 -1.30 -3.46 -15.47
CA ASN A 126 -0.40 -2.93 -16.49
C ASN A 126 0.35 -1.68 -15.96
N ARG A 127 1.29 -1.18 -16.74
CA ARG A 127 2.04 0.04 -16.37
C ARG A 127 1.14 1.28 -16.27
N PRO A 128 1.39 2.20 -15.33
CA PRO A 128 2.52 2.20 -14.36
C PRO A 128 2.33 1.19 -13.23
N PRO A 129 3.43 0.67 -12.64
CA PRO A 129 3.37 -0.24 -11.49
C PRO A 129 2.75 0.44 -10.27
N LEU A 130 1.99 -0.34 -9.47
CA LEU A 130 1.29 0.13 -8.28
C LEU A 130 1.90 -0.45 -7.00
N GLY A 131 1.80 0.30 -5.92
CA GLY A 131 2.14 -0.18 -4.59
C GLY A 131 3.56 -0.73 -4.50
N PHE A 132 3.71 -1.91 -3.95
CA PHE A 132 5.01 -2.58 -3.81
C PHE A 132 5.69 -2.87 -5.15
N GLN A 133 4.94 -3.11 -6.25
CA GLN A 133 5.52 -3.29 -7.58
C GLN A 133 6.40 -2.12 -8.03
N ALA A 134 6.16 -0.92 -7.51
CA ALA A 134 6.89 0.27 -7.91
C ALA A 134 8.35 0.28 -7.44
N PHE A 135 8.71 -0.52 -6.43
CA PHE A 135 10.05 -0.53 -5.85
C PHE A 135 10.58 -1.92 -5.50
N ALA A 136 9.71 -2.91 -5.28
CA ALA A 136 10.11 -4.26 -4.93
C ALA A 136 10.32 -5.15 -6.16
N ARG A 137 11.05 -6.26 -6.00
CA ARG A 137 11.26 -7.23 -7.07
C ARG A 137 9.95 -7.89 -7.48
N ASP A 138 9.54 -7.65 -8.70
CA ASP A 138 8.36 -8.24 -9.34
C ASP A 138 8.67 -9.68 -9.82
N VAL A 139 7.89 -10.65 -9.38
CA VAL A 139 8.08 -12.07 -9.68
C VAL A 139 6.78 -12.73 -10.15
N PRO A 140 6.84 -13.80 -10.96
CA PRO A 140 5.64 -14.55 -11.33
C PRO A 140 4.94 -15.14 -10.10
N MET A 141 3.61 -15.00 -10.00
CA MET A 141 2.79 -15.60 -8.96
C MET A 141 2.57 -17.09 -9.22
N ARG A 142 3.59 -17.90 -8.98
CA ARG A 142 3.57 -19.38 -9.14
C ARG A 142 4.54 -20.05 -8.18
N GLY A 143 4.36 -21.36 -7.96
CA GLY A 143 5.20 -22.14 -7.04
C GLY A 143 5.20 -21.52 -5.64
N PRO A 144 6.37 -21.29 -5.01
CA PRO A 144 6.47 -20.70 -3.67
C PRO A 144 5.85 -19.30 -3.55
N MET A 145 5.66 -18.59 -4.65
CA MET A 145 5.04 -17.26 -4.66
C MET A 145 3.52 -17.28 -4.90
N PHE A 146 2.92 -18.47 -4.98
CA PHE A 146 1.48 -18.60 -5.24
C PHE A 146 0.62 -18.29 -4.01
N SER A 147 0.90 -18.89 -2.85
CA SER A 147 0.10 -18.66 -1.65
C SER A 147 0.55 -17.46 -0.84
N ALA A 148 -0.40 -16.74 -0.23
CA ALA A 148 -0.11 -15.60 0.66
C ALA A 148 0.84 -15.99 1.80
N ARG A 149 0.63 -17.18 2.38
CA ARG A 149 1.45 -17.69 3.49
C ARG A 149 2.91 -17.86 3.10
N GLN A 150 3.18 -18.39 1.90
CA GLN A 150 4.55 -18.53 1.40
C GLN A 150 5.20 -17.19 1.08
N ARG A 151 4.44 -16.23 0.51
CA ARG A 151 4.94 -14.88 0.27
C ARG A 151 5.30 -14.15 1.57
N LEU A 152 4.50 -14.32 2.64
CA LEU A 152 4.81 -13.79 3.96
C LEU A 152 6.11 -14.36 4.53
N GLN A 153 6.40 -15.65 4.30
CA GLN A 153 7.65 -16.26 4.73
C GLN A 153 8.88 -15.67 4.02
N VAL A 154 8.73 -15.26 2.76
CA VAL A 154 9.81 -14.60 2.01
C VAL A 154 10.06 -13.18 2.50
N SER A 155 9.01 -12.47 2.93
CA SER A 155 9.08 -11.05 3.27
C SER A 155 9.28 -10.74 4.74
N GLY A 156 9.23 -11.71 5.63
CA GLY A 156 9.28 -11.48 7.07
C GLY A 156 9.91 -12.59 7.86
N ASP A 157 10.28 -12.27 9.08
CA ASP A 157 10.83 -13.17 10.10
C ASP A 157 9.70 -13.95 10.78
N THR A 158 8.87 -14.63 9.99
CA THR A 158 7.78 -15.44 10.54
C THR A 158 8.27 -16.85 10.83
N PRO A 159 7.89 -17.42 11.99
CA PRO A 159 8.13 -18.84 12.27
C PRO A 159 7.58 -19.71 11.13
N ALA A 160 8.21 -20.86 10.90
CA ALA A 160 7.77 -21.83 9.89
C ALA A 160 6.25 -22.05 9.99
N GLN A 161 5.55 -21.68 8.94
CA GLN A 161 4.09 -21.84 8.85
C GLN A 161 3.75 -23.20 8.21
N PRO A 162 2.57 -23.76 8.48
CA PRO A 162 2.08 -24.90 7.72
C PRO A 162 2.12 -24.63 6.21
N PRO A 163 2.23 -25.67 5.36
CA PRO A 163 2.24 -25.48 3.92
C PRO A 163 1.08 -24.60 3.46
N GLY A 164 1.37 -23.64 2.58
CA GLY A 164 0.33 -22.83 1.96
C GLY A 164 -0.45 -23.66 0.91
N MET A 165 -1.60 -23.12 0.51
CA MET A 165 -2.39 -23.68 -0.58
C MET A 165 -1.57 -23.73 -1.87
N ALA A 166 -1.53 -24.88 -2.54
CA ALA A 166 -0.96 -25.00 -3.87
C ALA A 166 -1.97 -24.50 -4.93
N GLU A 167 -1.47 -24.08 -6.08
CA GLU A 167 -2.36 -23.65 -7.18
C GLU A 167 -3.32 -24.77 -7.62
N SER A 168 -2.85 -26.02 -7.61
CA SER A 168 -3.66 -27.20 -7.92
C SER A 168 -4.88 -27.37 -7.02
N ASP A 169 -4.80 -26.91 -5.76
CA ASP A 169 -5.86 -27.08 -4.76
C ASP A 169 -7.08 -26.21 -5.08
N LEU A 170 -6.88 -25.09 -5.77
CA LEU A 170 -7.97 -24.23 -6.23
C LEU A 170 -8.91 -24.93 -7.22
N TYR A 171 -8.38 -25.89 -7.98
CA TYR A 171 -9.12 -26.56 -9.03
C TYR A 171 -9.71 -27.92 -8.56
N GLN A 172 -9.34 -28.39 -7.37
CA GLN A 172 -9.80 -29.67 -6.80
C GLN A 172 -11.07 -29.54 -5.92
N SER A 173 -11.48 -28.33 -5.54
CA SER A 173 -12.57 -28.09 -4.57
C SER A 173 -14.00 -28.30 -5.11
N GLY A 174 -14.16 -28.92 -6.27
CA GLY A 174 -15.48 -29.13 -6.90
C GLY A 174 -16.02 -30.55 -6.89
N ALA A 175 -15.25 -31.58 -6.40
CA ALA A 175 -15.59 -32.98 -6.59
C ALA A 175 -16.13 -33.74 -5.36
N SER A 176 -16.23 -33.13 -4.17
CA SER A 176 -16.66 -33.82 -2.95
C SER A 176 -18.00 -33.35 -2.39
N GLY A 177 -19.04 -33.37 -3.21
CA GLY A 177 -20.37 -32.92 -2.76
C GLY A 177 -21.57 -33.54 -3.45
N ARG A 178 -21.43 -34.76 -3.97
CA ARG A 178 -22.60 -35.54 -4.42
C ARG A 178 -22.30 -37.04 -4.35
N ASP A 179 -22.34 -37.62 -3.18
CA ASP A 179 -22.65 -39.04 -2.97
C ASP A 179 -23.08 -39.19 -1.51
N GLY A 180 -24.36 -39.31 -1.26
CA GLY A 180 -24.90 -39.61 0.06
C GLY A 180 -26.37 -39.27 0.22
N ALA A 181 -27.23 -39.73 -0.71
CA ALA A 181 -28.65 -39.92 -0.42
C ALA A 181 -29.17 -41.06 -1.33
N ALA A 182 -29.17 -42.27 -0.84
CA ALA A 182 -30.04 -43.35 -1.22
C ALA A 182 -30.51 -44.06 0.07
#